data_78c343a283e51b77aa0d027d33f2badc
#
_entry.id   78c343a283e51b77aa0d027d33f2badc
#
_cell.length_a   1.000
_cell.length_b   1.000
_cell.length_c   1.000
_cell.angle_alpha   90.00
_cell.angle_beta   90.00
_cell.angle_gamma   90.00
#
_symmetry.space_group_name_H-M   'P 1'
#
loop_
_entity.id
_entity.type
_entity.pdbx_description
1 polymer ?
#
loop_
_entity_poly.entity_id
_entity_poly.type
_entity_poly.pdbx_seq_one_letter_code
_entity_poly.pdbx_strand_id
1 'polypeptide(L)'
;MERTKVIDALRSTAFGSQINVKGWVRTHRSSKAVDFIALNDGSTIKNIQIVVDPTKFDAEMLKQITTGACISAVGTLVESQGAGQTSEIQCESLEVYGLCGSDYPMQKKGQSFEYMRQYAHLRLRTNTFGAVMRIRHNMAMAIHTYFHEHGYFYFNTPLITASDCEGAGQMFQVTTKNLYNLKKTEDGKIDYSDDFFGKQTSLTVSGQLEGELGATALGAIYTFG
;
A
#
# COMPACT_ATOMS: atom_id res chain seq x y z
N MET A 1 23.58 8.84 -10.01
CA MET A 1 23.70 7.46 -9.49
C MET A 1 22.32 6.82 -9.49
N GLU A 2 22.21 5.55 -9.88
CA GLU A 2 20.95 4.79 -9.83
C GLU A 2 20.51 4.61 -8.37
N ARG A 3 19.17 4.54 -8.16
CA ARG A 3 18.58 4.36 -6.83
C ARG A 3 18.75 2.91 -6.33
N THR A 4 19.27 2.74 -5.14
CA THR A 4 19.26 1.47 -4.39
C THR A 4 18.02 1.42 -3.50
N LYS A 5 17.25 0.32 -3.55
CA LYS A 5 16.12 0.13 -2.61
C LYS A 5 16.63 -0.11 -1.19
N VAL A 6 15.86 0.34 -0.20
CA VAL A 6 16.22 0.15 1.22
C VAL A 6 16.39 -1.33 1.57
N ILE A 7 15.54 -2.22 1.03
CA ILE A 7 15.65 -3.66 1.26
C ILE A 7 16.97 -4.23 0.73
N ASP A 8 17.43 -3.73 -0.44
CA ASP A 8 18.66 -4.20 -1.07
C ASP A 8 19.89 -3.67 -0.31
N ALA A 9 19.85 -2.40 0.13
CA ALA A 9 20.89 -1.82 0.97
C ALA A 9 21.05 -2.57 2.31
N LEU A 10 19.92 -2.94 2.96
CA LEU A 10 19.92 -3.70 4.22
C LEU A 10 20.39 -5.17 4.08
N ARG A 11 20.33 -5.73 2.88
CA ARG A 11 20.79 -7.10 2.57
C ARG A 11 22.20 -7.13 2.03
N SER A 12 22.71 -5.99 1.57
CA SER A 12 24.03 -5.89 0.96
C SER A 12 25.14 -6.11 2.00
N THR A 13 26.15 -6.84 1.59
CA THR A 13 27.43 -7.00 2.31
C THR A 13 28.57 -6.22 1.64
N ALA A 14 28.26 -5.47 0.59
CA ALA A 14 29.23 -4.65 -0.15
C ALA A 14 29.57 -3.36 0.60
N PHE A 15 30.05 -3.51 1.83
CA PHE A 15 30.48 -2.37 2.63
C PHE A 15 31.64 -1.61 1.93
N GLY A 16 31.65 -0.29 2.09
CA GLY A 16 32.53 0.61 1.35
C GLY A 16 31.99 1.05 0.00
N SER A 17 30.89 0.46 -0.51
CA SER A 17 30.28 0.91 -1.75
C SER A 17 29.46 2.19 -1.57
N GLN A 18 29.50 3.05 -2.58
CA GLN A 18 28.66 4.25 -2.62
C GLN A 18 27.29 3.88 -3.15
N ILE A 19 26.23 4.27 -2.43
CA ILE A 19 24.84 4.02 -2.79
C ILE A 19 23.99 5.28 -2.72
N ASN A 20 22.88 5.28 -3.45
CA ASN A 20 21.87 6.34 -3.41
C ASN A 20 20.54 5.74 -2.96
N VAL A 21 20.02 6.18 -1.80
CA VAL A 21 18.70 5.81 -1.31
C VAL A 21 17.76 7.01 -1.38
N LYS A 22 16.48 6.74 -1.72
CA LYS A 22 15.43 7.76 -1.80
C LYS A 22 14.19 7.25 -1.07
N GLY A 23 13.56 8.10 -0.30
CA GLY A 23 12.37 7.70 0.45
C GLY A 23 11.88 8.76 1.41
N TRP A 24 11.05 8.32 2.34
CA TRP A 24 10.42 9.18 3.34
C TRP A 24 11.11 9.02 4.70
N VAL A 25 11.36 10.15 5.34
CA VAL A 25 11.91 10.23 6.68
C VAL A 25 10.88 9.68 7.68
N ARG A 26 11.30 8.68 8.45
CA ARG A 26 10.50 8.12 9.56
C ARG A 26 10.82 8.81 10.88
N THR A 27 12.08 9.07 11.10
CA THR A 27 12.56 9.83 12.25
C THR A 27 13.83 10.59 11.88
N HIS A 28 13.99 11.76 12.45
CA HIS A 28 15.23 12.51 12.46
C HIS A 28 15.58 12.81 13.91
N ARG A 29 16.81 12.50 14.32
CA ARG A 29 17.35 12.75 15.65
C ARG A 29 18.64 13.52 15.48
N SER A 30 18.65 14.77 15.90
CA SER A 30 19.80 15.65 15.79
C SER A 30 20.56 15.74 17.11
N SER A 31 21.87 15.78 17.03
CA SER A 31 22.78 16.12 18.11
C SER A 31 23.85 17.12 17.64
N LYS A 32 24.70 17.58 18.58
CA LYS A 32 25.78 18.50 18.20
C LYS A 32 26.84 17.86 17.29
N ALA A 33 27.02 16.55 17.38
CA ALA A 33 28.08 15.83 16.69
C ALA A 33 27.61 15.06 15.45
N VAL A 34 26.37 14.56 15.47
CA VAL A 34 25.86 13.67 14.41
C VAL A 34 24.35 13.68 14.40
N ASP A 35 23.77 13.65 13.21
CA ASP A 35 22.35 13.46 12.99
C ASP A 35 22.07 12.03 12.47
N PHE A 36 20.97 11.45 12.93
CA PHE A 36 20.50 10.14 12.52
C PHE A 36 19.13 10.26 11.85
N ILE A 37 19.08 9.92 10.58
CA ILE A 37 17.84 9.94 9.80
C ILE A 37 17.44 8.49 9.48
N ALA A 38 16.27 8.04 9.94
CA ALA A 38 15.72 6.76 9.55
C ALA A 38 14.86 6.94 8.29
N LEU A 39 15.26 6.30 7.21
CA LEU A 39 14.60 6.41 5.89
C LEU A 39 13.89 5.10 5.53
N ASN A 40 12.69 5.23 4.95
CA ASN A 40 11.92 4.11 4.42
C ASN A 40 11.41 4.44 3.02
N ASP A 41 11.53 3.50 2.09
CA ASP A 41 11.07 3.64 0.70
C ASP A 41 9.89 2.70 0.35
N GLY A 42 9.34 2.00 1.34
CA GLY A 42 8.27 1.04 1.16
C GLY A 42 8.70 -0.37 0.73
N SER A 43 9.95 -0.56 0.30
CA SER A 43 10.45 -1.89 -0.13
C SER A 43 10.53 -2.91 1.01
N THR A 44 10.62 -2.43 2.24
CA THR A 44 10.63 -3.24 3.46
C THR A 44 9.93 -2.51 4.60
N ILE A 45 9.61 -3.25 5.66
CA ILE A 45 9.08 -2.68 6.91
C ILE A 45 10.17 -2.00 7.74
N LYS A 46 11.44 -2.41 7.54
CA LYS A 46 12.60 -1.84 8.22
C LYS A 46 13.01 -0.52 7.57
N ASN A 47 13.71 0.30 8.34
CA ASN A 47 14.30 1.54 7.86
C ASN A 47 15.80 1.35 7.69
N ILE A 48 16.43 2.11 6.77
CA ILE A 48 17.88 2.29 6.78
C ILE A 48 18.24 3.54 7.56
N GLN A 49 19.29 3.49 8.35
CA GLN A 49 19.83 4.65 9.05
C GLN A 49 20.82 5.39 8.15
N ILE A 50 20.63 6.68 8.05
CA ILE A 50 21.55 7.61 7.40
C ILE A 50 22.21 8.40 8.54
N VAL A 51 23.54 8.35 8.59
CA VAL A 51 24.37 9.05 9.55
C VAL A 51 24.93 10.29 8.87
N VAL A 52 24.60 11.46 9.40
CA VAL A 52 24.92 12.76 8.82
C VAL A 52 25.82 13.54 9.76
N ASP A 53 26.95 14.00 9.27
CA ASP A 53 27.78 14.99 9.94
C ASP A 53 27.19 16.38 9.71
N PRO A 54 26.55 17.02 10.71
CA PRO A 54 25.83 18.27 10.50
C PRO A 54 26.74 19.44 10.11
N THR A 55 28.05 19.32 10.33
CA THR A 55 29.00 20.37 9.95
C THR A 55 29.24 20.48 8.44
N LYS A 56 28.85 19.44 7.68
CA LYS A 56 29.02 19.36 6.21
C LYS A 56 27.80 19.80 5.42
N PHE A 57 26.71 20.13 6.11
CA PHE A 57 25.43 20.44 5.47
C PHE A 57 24.87 21.77 5.96
N ASP A 58 24.03 22.40 5.17
CA ASP A 58 23.31 23.59 5.57
C ASP A 58 22.36 23.29 6.73
N ALA A 59 22.50 24.04 7.82
CA ALA A 59 21.68 23.86 9.03
C ALA A 59 20.19 24.12 8.77
N GLU A 60 19.83 25.05 7.88
CA GLU A 60 18.41 25.31 7.54
C GLU A 60 17.83 24.15 6.73
N MET A 61 18.59 23.56 5.80
CA MET A 61 18.17 22.35 5.09
C MET A 61 17.96 21.19 6.05
N LEU A 62 18.85 20.95 7.01
CA LEU A 62 18.70 19.87 7.99
C LEU A 62 17.45 20.03 8.86
N LYS A 63 17.08 21.25 9.23
CA LYS A 63 15.83 21.54 9.97
C LYS A 63 14.57 21.20 9.19
N GLN A 64 14.63 21.26 7.86
CA GLN A 64 13.50 20.91 6.98
C GLN A 64 13.29 19.40 6.84
N ILE A 65 14.26 18.58 7.22
CA ILE A 65 14.17 17.12 7.17
C ILE A 65 13.34 16.62 8.37
N THR A 66 12.05 16.83 8.32
CA THR A 66 11.08 16.40 9.34
C THR A 66 10.52 15.02 9.05
N THR A 67 9.80 14.43 10.01
CA THR A 67 9.06 13.17 9.80
C THR A 67 8.07 13.33 8.64
N GLY A 68 8.19 12.46 7.64
CA GLY A 68 7.35 12.52 6.43
C GLY A 68 7.98 13.25 5.25
N ALA A 69 9.04 14.03 5.45
CA ALA A 69 9.78 14.63 4.35
C ALA A 69 10.34 13.57 3.38
N CYS A 70 10.42 13.90 2.11
CA CYS A 70 10.98 13.04 1.07
C CYS A 70 12.39 13.51 0.72
N ILE A 71 13.36 12.62 0.85
CA ILE A 71 14.76 12.94 0.60
C ILE A 71 15.45 11.90 -0.28
N SER A 72 16.55 12.34 -0.89
CA SER A 72 17.59 11.49 -1.47
C SER A 72 18.86 11.63 -0.62
N ALA A 73 19.49 10.51 -0.32
CA ALA A 73 20.78 10.48 0.35
C ALA A 73 21.77 9.63 -0.44
N VAL A 74 22.92 10.19 -0.72
CA VAL A 74 24.06 9.48 -1.31
C VAL A 74 25.13 9.36 -0.24
N GLY A 75 25.75 8.21 -0.13
CA GLY A 75 26.83 7.98 0.81
C GLY A 75 27.36 6.56 0.77
N THR A 76 28.33 6.31 1.63
CA THR A 76 29.00 5.03 1.73
C THR A 76 28.21 4.08 2.63
N LEU A 77 27.89 2.88 2.13
CA LEU A 77 27.29 1.80 2.93
C LEU A 77 28.35 1.24 3.88
N VAL A 78 28.03 1.19 5.16
CA VAL A 78 28.93 0.65 6.19
C VAL A 78 28.20 -0.33 7.11
N GLU A 79 28.96 -1.19 7.76
CA GLU A 79 28.43 -2.01 8.87
C GLU A 79 28.00 -1.11 10.02
N SER A 80 26.80 -1.32 10.54
CA SER A 80 26.29 -0.48 11.64
C SER A 80 26.93 -0.86 12.97
N GLN A 81 27.31 0.15 13.74
CA GLN A 81 27.74 0.00 15.13
C GLN A 81 26.56 -0.07 16.10
N GLY A 82 25.33 0.20 15.63
CA GLY A 82 24.12 0.24 16.43
C GLY A 82 23.45 -1.12 16.60
N ALA A 83 22.93 -1.39 17.78
CA ALA A 83 22.17 -2.61 18.03
C ALA A 83 20.87 -2.63 17.21
N GLY A 84 20.57 -3.79 16.61
CA GLY A 84 19.30 -4.02 15.90
C GLY A 84 19.28 -3.65 14.40
N GLN A 85 20.40 -3.20 13.85
CA GLN A 85 20.57 -2.97 12.41
C GLN A 85 21.92 -3.50 11.93
N THR A 86 21.96 -3.98 10.67
CA THR A 86 23.16 -4.59 10.08
C THR A 86 24.04 -3.58 9.33
N SER A 87 23.40 -2.57 8.76
CA SER A 87 24.07 -1.60 7.89
C SER A 87 23.49 -0.21 8.07
N GLU A 88 24.30 0.80 7.77
CA GLU A 88 23.92 2.22 7.76
C GLU A 88 24.66 2.94 6.62
N ILE A 89 24.26 4.17 6.33
CA ILE A 89 24.85 5.00 5.28
C ILE A 89 25.57 6.17 5.93
N GLN A 90 26.88 6.28 5.70
CA GLN A 90 27.63 7.48 6.00
C GLN A 90 27.37 8.50 4.91
N CYS A 91 26.61 9.54 5.25
CA CYS A 91 26.06 10.47 4.29
C CYS A 91 27.11 11.43 3.72
N GLU A 92 27.14 11.54 2.40
CA GLU A 92 28.01 12.46 1.66
C GLU A 92 27.21 13.57 0.98
N SER A 93 25.97 13.29 0.57
CA SER A 93 25.09 14.26 -0.07
C SER A 93 23.63 14.02 0.28
N LEU A 94 22.90 15.10 0.53
CA LEU A 94 21.46 15.12 0.80
C LEU A 94 20.75 16.05 -0.15
N GLU A 95 19.58 15.62 -0.61
CA GLU A 95 18.67 16.43 -1.41
C GLU A 95 17.24 16.27 -0.87
N VAL A 96 16.54 17.37 -0.63
CA VAL A 96 15.16 17.37 -0.17
C VAL A 96 14.24 17.52 -1.38
N TYR A 97 13.46 16.48 -1.68
CA TYR A 97 12.48 16.46 -2.77
C TYR A 97 11.11 16.99 -2.35
N GLY A 98 10.77 16.85 -1.09
CA GLY A 98 9.49 17.31 -0.58
C GLY A 98 9.54 17.56 0.92
N LEU A 99 9.01 18.68 1.30
CA LEU A 99 8.86 19.09 2.70
C LEU A 99 7.64 18.40 3.31
N CYS A 100 7.62 18.33 4.65
CA CYS A 100 6.48 17.85 5.42
C CYS A 100 6.22 18.76 6.60
N GLY A 101 5.00 19.29 6.68
CA GLY A 101 4.60 20.23 7.74
C GLY A 101 4.37 19.54 9.09
N SER A 102 4.18 20.35 10.12
CA SER A 102 3.90 19.90 11.49
C SER A 102 2.50 19.29 11.65
N ASP A 103 1.62 19.50 10.69
CA ASP A 103 0.27 18.94 10.58
C ASP A 103 0.23 17.49 10.08
N TYR A 104 1.39 16.93 9.68
CA TYR A 104 1.48 15.54 9.26
C TYR A 104 1.07 14.58 10.37
N PRO A 105 0.01 13.77 10.17
CA PRO A 105 -0.60 13.01 11.26
C PRO A 105 0.21 11.78 11.72
N MET A 106 1.14 11.28 10.89
CA MET A 106 1.95 10.09 11.17
C MET A 106 3.19 10.43 12.00
N GLN A 107 2.99 10.94 13.22
CA GLN A 107 4.08 11.29 14.13
C GLN A 107 4.69 10.07 14.82
N LYS A 108 5.86 10.26 15.50
CA LYS A 108 6.64 9.19 16.18
C LYS A 108 5.87 8.43 17.26
N LYS A 109 4.87 9.05 17.91
CA LYS A 109 4.10 8.40 18.98
C LYS A 109 3.21 7.31 18.41
N GLY A 110 3.09 6.18 19.11
CA GLY A 110 2.14 5.14 18.80
C GLY A 110 0.71 5.70 18.75
N GLN A 111 -0.03 5.36 17.70
CA GLN A 111 -1.37 5.86 17.45
C GLN A 111 -2.36 4.70 17.48
N SER A 112 -3.58 4.95 17.96
CA SER A 112 -4.61 3.91 18.02
C SER A 112 -5.09 3.53 16.62
N PHE A 113 -5.69 2.35 16.50
CA PHE A 113 -6.28 1.91 15.21
C PHE A 113 -7.43 2.81 14.77
N GLU A 114 -8.20 3.36 15.70
CA GLU A 114 -9.29 4.31 15.42
C GLU A 114 -8.74 5.57 14.77
N TYR A 115 -7.68 6.12 15.34
CA TYR A 115 -6.98 7.27 14.76
C TYR A 115 -6.45 6.96 13.36
N MET A 116 -5.82 5.80 13.17
CA MET A 116 -5.30 5.37 11.86
C MET A 116 -6.40 5.20 10.81
N ARG A 117 -7.63 4.83 11.20
CA ARG A 117 -8.76 4.73 10.27
C ARG A 117 -9.21 6.08 9.73
N GLN A 118 -9.06 7.16 10.51
CA GLN A 118 -9.36 8.52 10.04
C GLN A 118 -8.37 8.99 8.95
N TYR A 119 -7.14 8.46 8.97
CA TYR A 119 -6.11 8.73 7.98
C TYR A 119 -5.83 7.51 7.10
N ALA A 120 -6.88 6.93 6.54
CA ALA A 120 -6.84 5.67 5.79
C ALA A 120 -5.80 5.67 4.65
N HIS A 121 -5.61 6.82 3.97
CA HIS A 121 -4.65 7.01 2.88
C HIS A 121 -3.18 7.03 3.33
N LEU A 122 -2.90 7.26 4.62
CA LEU A 122 -1.55 7.29 5.19
C LEU A 122 -1.23 6.07 6.07
N ARG A 123 -2.25 5.38 6.60
CA ARG A 123 -2.05 4.30 7.59
C ARG A 123 -1.12 3.18 7.12
N LEU A 124 -1.04 2.93 5.81
CA LEU A 124 -0.14 1.92 5.24
C LEU A 124 1.34 2.24 5.45
N ARG A 125 1.67 3.49 5.74
CA ARG A 125 3.03 3.91 6.11
C ARG A 125 3.42 3.49 7.52
N THR A 126 2.47 3.05 8.36
CA THR A 126 2.76 2.47 9.68
C THR A 126 3.24 1.03 9.56
N ASN A 127 4.04 0.58 10.53
CA ASN A 127 4.56 -0.79 10.51
C ASN A 127 3.43 -1.82 10.57
N THR A 128 2.41 -1.60 11.41
CA THR A 128 1.30 -2.54 11.59
C THR A 128 0.48 -2.70 10.31
N PHE A 129 -0.03 -1.60 9.75
CA PHE A 129 -0.84 -1.69 8.53
C PHE A 129 0.00 -2.08 7.31
N GLY A 130 1.27 -1.66 7.26
CA GLY A 130 2.22 -2.12 6.26
C GLY A 130 2.48 -3.62 6.34
N ALA A 131 2.58 -4.20 7.55
CA ALA A 131 2.70 -5.64 7.76
C ALA A 131 1.44 -6.38 7.32
N VAL A 132 0.26 -5.91 7.74
CA VAL A 132 -1.03 -6.51 7.35
C VAL A 132 -1.16 -6.61 5.83
N MET A 133 -0.82 -5.54 5.10
CA MET A 133 -0.94 -5.57 3.63
C MET A 133 0.07 -6.50 2.97
N ARG A 134 1.28 -6.64 3.52
CA ARG A 134 2.25 -7.63 3.03
C ARG A 134 1.78 -9.07 3.28
N ILE A 135 1.19 -9.33 4.44
CA ILE A 135 0.58 -10.64 4.75
C ILE A 135 -0.58 -10.92 3.80
N ARG A 136 -1.50 -9.95 3.60
CA ARG A 136 -2.60 -10.10 2.63
C ARG A 136 -2.10 -10.44 1.23
N HIS A 137 -1.09 -9.73 0.75
CA HIS A 137 -0.48 -10.02 -0.55
C HIS A 137 0.04 -11.45 -0.63
N ASN A 138 0.86 -11.87 0.34
CA ASN A 138 1.44 -13.20 0.36
C ASN A 138 0.37 -14.29 0.48
N MET A 139 -0.67 -14.09 1.29
CA MET A 139 -1.78 -15.03 1.42
C MET A 139 -2.59 -15.16 0.13
N ALA A 140 -2.90 -14.03 -0.53
CA ALA A 140 -3.58 -14.07 -1.83
C ALA A 140 -2.76 -14.84 -2.87
N MET A 141 -1.47 -14.54 -2.97
CA MET A 141 -0.57 -15.26 -3.88
C MET A 141 -0.45 -16.75 -3.54
N ALA A 142 -0.40 -17.10 -2.26
CA ALA A 142 -0.34 -18.49 -1.83
C ALA A 142 -1.62 -19.28 -2.23
N ILE A 143 -2.79 -18.65 -2.09
CA ILE A 143 -4.06 -19.26 -2.53
C ILE A 143 -4.05 -19.49 -4.04
N HIS A 144 -3.68 -18.48 -4.83
CA HIS A 144 -3.61 -18.61 -6.28
C HIS A 144 -2.59 -19.69 -6.70
N THR A 145 -1.41 -19.72 -6.08
CA THR A 145 -0.36 -20.72 -6.36
C THR A 145 -0.86 -22.13 -6.03
N TYR A 146 -1.47 -22.31 -4.86
CA TYR A 146 -2.01 -23.62 -4.46
C TYR A 146 -3.01 -24.17 -5.49
N PHE A 147 -4.02 -23.39 -5.86
CA PHE A 147 -5.01 -23.83 -6.82
C PHE A 147 -4.43 -24.06 -8.22
N HIS A 148 -3.53 -23.19 -8.67
CA HIS A 148 -2.85 -23.34 -9.95
C HIS A 148 -2.02 -24.65 -10.02
N GLU A 149 -1.24 -24.96 -8.98
CA GLU A 149 -0.43 -26.18 -8.91
C GLU A 149 -1.28 -27.45 -8.83
N HIS A 150 -2.53 -27.35 -8.37
CA HIS A 150 -3.48 -28.47 -8.33
C HIS A 150 -4.38 -28.54 -9.58
N GLY A 151 -4.08 -27.77 -10.62
CA GLY A 151 -4.76 -27.83 -11.92
C GLY A 151 -6.11 -27.11 -11.97
N TYR A 152 -6.39 -26.21 -11.03
CA TYR A 152 -7.60 -25.38 -11.05
C TYR A 152 -7.39 -24.13 -11.89
N PHE A 153 -8.41 -23.75 -12.65
CA PHE A 153 -8.44 -22.47 -13.37
C PHE A 153 -9.02 -21.36 -12.48
N TYR A 154 -8.33 -20.22 -12.40
CA TYR A 154 -8.90 -19.02 -11.80
C TYR A 154 -9.99 -18.46 -12.70
N PHE A 155 -11.21 -18.48 -12.21
CA PHE A 155 -12.38 -17.97 -12.93
C PHE A 155 -12.90 -16.71 -12.26
N ASN A 156 -12.65 -15.55 -12.89
CA ASN A 156 -13.07 -14.26 -12.38
C ASN A 156 -14.52 -13.99 -12.78
N THR A 157 -15.44 -14.21 -11.85
CA THR A 157 -16.88 -14.00 -12.07
C THR A 157 -17.25 -12.51 -12.02
N PRO A 158 -18.29 -12.07 -12.75
CA PRO A 158 -18.81 -10.71 -12.67
C PRO A 158 -19.26 -10.34 -11.25
N LEU A 159 -18.94 -9.11 -10.84
CA LEU A 159 -19.37 -8.56 -9.54
C LEU A 159 -20.77 -7.91 -9.62
N ILE A 160 -21.20 -7.50 -10.81
CA ILE A 160 -22.51 -6.89 -11.05
C ILE A 160 -23.37 -7.87 -11.81
N THR A 161 -24.55 -8.14 -11.29
CA THR A 161 -25.50 -9.09 -11.87
C THR A 161 -26.92 -8.54 -11.88
N ALA A 162 -27.73 -9.03 -12.81
CA ALA A 162 -29.19 -8.81 -12.81
C ALA A 162 -29.95 -10.01 -12.18
N SER A 163 -29.24 -11.04 -11.77
CA SER A 163 -29.83 -12.27 -11.21
C SER A 163 -29.43 -12.45 -9.75
N ASP A 164 -30.37 -12.88 -8.92
CA ASP A 164 -30.09 -13.34 -7.55
C ASP A 164 -29.84 -14.85 -7.61
N CYS A 165 -28.64 -15.29 -7.22
CA CYS A 165 -28.26 -16.69 -7.39
C CYS A 165 -28.88 -17.62 -6.35
N GLU A 166 -29.22 -17.12 -5.17
CA GLU A 166 -29.74 -17.95 -4.06
C GLU A 166 -31.12 -17.50 -3.53
N GLY A 167 -31.71 -16.45 -4.13
CA GLY A 167 -32.94 -15.85 -3.58
C GLY A 167 -32.71 -15.17 -2.24
N ALA A 168 -31.47 -14.81 -1.90
CA ALA A 168 -31.08 -14.28 -0.58
C ALA A 168 -31.57 -12.86 -0.29
N GLY A 169 -32.25 -12.24 -1.22
CA GLY A 169 -33.20 -11.16 -1.02
C GLY A 169 -32.66 -9.76 -0.77
N GLN A 170 -31.44 -9.56 -0.33
CA GLN A 170 -30.91 -8.21 -0.03
C GLN A 170 -29.56 -7.95 -0.71
N MET A 171 -29.61 -7.70 -2.01
CA MET A 171 -28.43 -7.27 -2.75
C MET A 171 -28.30 -5.75 -2.78
N PHE A 172 -27.07 -5.25 -2.71
CA PHE A 172 -26.81 -3.84 -2.94
C PHE A 172 -27.06 -3.48 -4.40
N GLN A 173 -27.97 -2.54 -4.64
CA GLN A 173 -28.30 -2.10 -5.98
C GLN A 173 -27.18 -1.26 -6.58
N VAL A 174 -26.87 -1.49 -7.85
CA VAL A 174 -25.91 -0.73 -8.66
C VAL A 174 -26.69 0.03 -9.73
N THR A 175 -26.60 1.36 -9.73
CA THR A 175 -27.31 2.24 -10.67
C THR A 175 -26.55 3.53 -10.89
N THR A 176 -26.65 4.09 -12.10
CA THR A 176 -26.17 5.44 -12.44
C THR A 176 -27.26 6.49 -12.30
N LYS A 177 -28.49 6.09 -11.97
CA LYS A 177 -29.62 6.99 -11.85
C LYS A 177 -29.54 7.91 -10.61
N ASN A 178 -30.09 9.09 -10.77
CA ASN A 178 -30.30 9.97 -9.62
C ASN A 178 -31.43 9.42 -8.73
N LEU A 179 -31.10 8.93 -7.54
CA LEU A 179 -32.05 8.31 -6.62
C LEU A 179 -33.13 9.27 -6.10
N TYR A 180 -32.92 10.59 -6.20
CA TYR A 180 -33.92 11.60 -5.82
C TYR A 180 -34.94 11.90 -6.91
N ASN A 181 -34.72 11.43 -8.14
CA ASN A 181 -35.61 11.66 -9.26
C ASN A 181 -35.66 10.45 -10.18
N LEU A 182 -36.28 9.38 -9.68
CA LEU A 182 -36.43 8.13 -10.42
C LEU A 182 -37.67 8.17 -11.30
N LYS A 183 -37.52 7.95 -12.60
CA LYS A 183 -38.62 7.70 -13.50
C LYS A 183 -39.31 6.40 -13.16
N LYS A 184 -40.63 6.35 -13.34
CA LYS A 184 -41.45 5.15 -13.14
C LYS A 184 -42.12 4.74 -14.43
N THR A 185 -42.30 3.45 -14.58
CA THR A 185 -43.11 2.80 -15.64
C THR A 185 -44.59 2.99 -15.32
N GLU A 186 -45.48 2.67 -16.29
CA GLU A 186 -46.93 2.77 -16.10
C GLU A 186 -47.47 1.92 -14.95
N ASP A 187 -46.82 0.81 -14.65
CA ASP A 187 -47.14 -0.07 -13.50
C ASP A 187 -46.49 0.39 -12.15
N GLY A 188 -45.89 1.58 -12.14
CA GLY A 188 -45.37 2.21 -10.91
C GLY A 188 -44.00 1.75 -10.46
N LYS A 189 -43.34 0.82 -11.18
CA LYS A 189 -41.97 0.38 -10.92
C LYS A 189 -40.95 1.38 -11.40
N ILE A 190 -39.72 1.28 -10.90
CA ILE A 190 -38.62 2.12 -11.39
C ILE A 190 -38.28 1.70 -12.83
N ASP A 191 -38.21 2.69 -13.71
CA ASP A 191 -37.78 2.48 -15.09
C ASP A 191 -36.24 2.51 -15.17
N TYR A 192 -35.63 1.37 -15.49
CA TYR A 192 -34.19 1.21 -15.67
C TYR A 192 -33.76 1.21 -17.14
N SER A 193 -34.65 1.49 -18.09
CA SER A 193 -34.35 1.40 -19.54
C SER A 193 -33.19 2.31 -19.97
N ASP A 194 -33.03 3.45 -19.31
CA ASP A 194 -31.96 4.44 -19.54
C ASP A 194 -30.81 4.33 -18.51
N ASP A 195 -30.77 3.30 -17.68
CA ASP A 195 -29.64 3.00 -16.81
C ASP A 195 -28.50 2.29 -17.59
N PHE A 196 -27.29 2.22 -17.01
CA PHE A 196 -26.10 1.71 -17.69
C PHE A 196 -26.31 0.32 -18.34
N PHE A 197 -26.98 -0.59 -17.66
CA PHE A 197 -27.25 -1.94 -18.15
C PHE A 197 -28.66 -2.10 -18.76
N GLY A 198 -29.47 -1.03 -18.84
CA GLY A 198 -30.85 -1.07 -19.33
C GLY A 198 -31.82 -1.90 -18.48
N LYS A 199 -31.42 -2.33 -17.31
CA LYS A 199 -32.19 -3.15 -16.36
C LYS A 199 -31.67 -2.97 -14.94
N GLN A 200 -32.46 -3.37 -13.95
CA GLN A 200 -32.01 -3.39 -12.56
C GLN A 200 -30.80 -4.33 -12.39
N THR A 201 -29.74 -3.84 -11.77
CA THR A 201 -28.54 -4.60 -11.44
C THR A 201 -28.14 -4.41 -9.99
N SER A 202 -27.39 -5.36 -9.47
CA SER A 202 -26.94 -5.39 -8.08
C SER A 202 -25.53 -5.95 -7.97
N LEU A 203 -24.88 -5.73 -6.83
CA LEU A 203 -23.68 -6.50 -6.50
C LEU A 203 -24.08 -7.94 -6.21
N THR A 204 -23.37 -8.89 -6.81
CA THR A 204 -23.62 -10.31 -6.56
C THR A 204 -23.29 -10.69 -5.11
N VAL A 205 -24.00 -11.66 -4.58
CA VAL A 205 -23.67 -12.29 -3.29
C VAL A 205 -22.76 -13.51 -3.47
N SER A 206 -22.68 -14.06 -4.69
CA SER A 206 -21.88 -15.24 -5.01
C SER A 206 -21.55 -15.28 -6.51
N GLY A 207 -20.40 -15.83 -6.85
CA GLY A 207 -20.03 -16.15 -8.24
C GLY A 207 -20.53 -17.52 -8.71
N GLN A 208 -21.50 -18.13 -8.01
CA GLN A 208 -21.93 -19.51 -8.29
C GLN A 208 -22.51 -19.69 -9.68
N LEU A 209 -23.42 -18.83 -10.14
CA LEU A 209 -24.08 -18.98 -11.44
C LEU A 209 -23.06 -19.04 -12.59
N GLU A 210 -22.14 -18.10 -12.63
CA GLU A 210 -21.09 -18.06 -13.65
C GLU A 210 -20.02 -19.12 -13.39
N GLY A 211 -19.78 -19.46 -12.12
CA GLY A 211 -18.86 -20.52 -11.69
C GLY A 211 -19.31 -21.89 -12.23
N GLU A 212 -20.61 -22.21 -12.16
CA GLU A 212 -21.17 -23.44 -12.74
C GLU A 212 -20.95 -23.52 -14.24
N LEU A 213 -21.13 -22.40 -14.97
CA LEU A 213 -20.83 -22.36 -16.41
C LEU A 213 -19.32 -22.59 -16.66
N GLY A 214 -18.47 -21.97 -15.85
CA GLY A 214 -17.01 -22.17 -15.92
C GLY A 214 -16.63 -23.64 -15.65
N ALA A 215 -17.21 -24.24 -14.62
CA ALA A 215 -16.95 -25.63 -14.25
C ALA A 215 -17.37 -26.63 -15.33
N THR A 216 -18.51 -26.40 -15.99
CA THR A 216 -18.96 -27.26 -17.08
C THR A 216 -18.08 -27.17 -18.33
N ALA A 217 -17.40 -26.04 -18.54
CA ALA A 217 -16.54 -25.82 -19.70
C ALA A 217 -15.06 -26.16 -19.45
N LEU A 218 -14.56 -25.88 -18.26
CA LEU A 218 -13.13 -25.97 -17.91
C LEU A 218 -12.82 -27.06 -16.87
N GLY A 219 -13.83 -27.67 -16.26
CA GLY A 219 -13.67 -28.67 -15.21
C GLY A 219 -13.39 -28.02 -13.85
N ALA A 220 -12.19 -28.21 -13.31
CA ALA A 220 -11.83 -27.68 -12.00
C ALA A 220 -11.56 -26.18 -12.07
N ILE A 221 -12.37 -25.38 -11.41
CA ILE A 221 -12.22 -23.94 -11.31
C ILE A 221 -12.23 -23.48 -9.84
N TYR A 222 -11.77 -22.25 -9.60
CA TYR A 222 -11.95 -21.55 -8.34
C TYR A 222 -12.21 -20.08 -8.56
N THR A 223 -12.95 -19.46 -7.66
CA THR A 223 -13.13 -18.00 -7.60
C THR A 223 -12.41 -17.46 -6.36
N PHE A 224 -11.88 -16.25 -6.46
CA PHE A 224 -11.22 -15.55 -5.35
C PHE A 224 -11.38 -14.04 -5.56
N GLY A 225 -12.18 -13.38 -4.70
CA GLY A 225 -12.46 -11.95 -4.82
C GLY A 225 -13.48 -11.48 -3.79
#